data_4cc9feee3306a51702733003d7a2024e
#
_entry.id   4cc9feee3306a51702733003d7a2024e
#
_cell.length_a   1.000
_cell.length_b   1.000
_cell.length_c   1.000
_cell.angle_alpha   90.00
_cell.angle_beta   90.00
_cell.angle_gamma   90.00
#
_symmetry.space_group_name_H-M   'P 1'
#
loop_
_entity.id
_entity.type
_entity.pdbx_description
1 polymer ?
#
loop_
_entity_poly.entity_id
_entity_poly.type
_entity_poly.pdbx_seq_one_letter_code
_entity_poly.pdbx_strand_id
1 'polypeptide(L)'
;MKKIKKLLAVFAAVGVALMLPLQTMAAVDLNAKYDISTNQIQGWPAGPDITSDTGILMDADTGVVLYNKGGDEQRYPASITKIMTLLVAVENSTMDEKVTFTETGVRNVTADSSNIGTQVGEVLTMEDCLHALIIQSANDVAAQIAEHIGG
;
A
#
# COMPACT_ATOMS: atom_id res chain seq x y z
N MET A 1 -9.56 35.42 37.65
CA MET A 1 -8.28 34.64 37.64
C MET A 1 -8.41 33.19 37.20
N LYS A 2 -9.39 32.37 37.66
CA LYS A 2 -9.55 30.96 37.26
C LYS A 2 -9.88 30.76 35.74
N LYS A 3 -10.67 31.65 35.14
CA LYS A 3 -11.02 31.58 33.71
C LYS A 3 -9.83 31.88 32.75
N ILE A 4 -8.97 32.82 33.14
CA ILE A 4 -7.78 33.19 32.36
C ILE A 4 -6.74 32.07 32.38
N LYS A 5 -6.58 31.38 33.53
CA LYS A 5 -5.67 30.22 33.61
C LYS A 5 -6.13 29.03 32.73
N LYS A 6 -7.45 28.81 32.60
CA LYS A 6 -8.00 27.79 31.70
C LYS A 6 -7.80 28.16 30.22
N LEU A 7 -7.94 29.45 29.88
CA LEU A 7 -7.73 29.90 28.51
C LEU A 7 -6.25 29.77 28.10
N LEU A 8 -5.32 30.14 29.00
CA LEU A 8 -3.88 29.97 28.79
C LEU A 8 -3.46 28.49 28.66
N ALA A 9 -4.09 27.59 29.41
CA ALA A 9 -3.82 26.15 29.30
C ALA A 9 -4.30 25.57 27.95
N VAL A 10 -5.44 26.05 27.43
CA VAL A 10 -5.94 25.64 26.12
C VAL A 10 -5.03 26.15 24.99
N PHE A 11 -4.56 27.39 25.07
CA PHE A 11 -3.61 27.93 24.08
C PHE A 11 -2.25 27.23 24.14
N ALA A 12 -1.77 26.84 25.32
CA ALA A 12 -0.54 26.07 25.45
C ALA A 12 -0.69 24.66 24.88
N ALA A 13 -1.84 23.99 25.08
CA ALA A 13 -2.11 22.67 24.52
C ALA A 13 -2.25 22.67 23.00
N VAL A 14 -2.88 23.72 22.43
CA VAL A 14 -2.99 23.90 20.98
C VAL A 14 -1.62 24.26 20.36
N GLY A 15 -0.80 25.06 21.05
CA GLY A 15 0.57 25.40 20.61
C GLY A 15 1.50 24.19 20.59
N VAL A 16 1.37 23.26 21.54
CA VAL A 16 2.16 22.01 21.57
C VAL A 16 1.70 21.04 20.49
N ALA A 17 0.39 20.99 20.17
CA ALA A 17 -0.11 20.15 19.08
C ALA A 17 0.34 20.62 17.69
N LEU A 18 0.61 21.92 17.52
CA LEU A 18 1.15 22.49 16.28
C LEU A 18 2.68 22.35 16.14
N MET A 19 3.38 21.90 17.20
CA MET A 19 4.82 21.65 17.21
C MET A 19 5.17 20.17 17.02
N LEU A 20 4.20 19.30 16.65
CA LEU A 20 4.55 17.98 16.17
C LEU A 20 5.38 18.17 14.90
N PRO A 21 6.61 17.65 14.84
CA PRO A 21 7.40 17.74 13.62
C PRO A 21 6.58 17.11 12.50
N LEU A 22 6.26 17.89 11.47
CA LEU A 22 5.91 17.31 10.18
C LEU A 22 7.08 16.39 9.85
N GLN A 23 6.89 15.09 10.00
CA GLN A 23 7.85 14.14 9.46
C GLN A 23 7.81 14.36 7.94
N THR A 24 8.74 15.17 7.45
CA THR A 24 8.98 15.23 6.02
C THR A 24 9.38 13.82 5.61
N MET A 25 8.50 13.14 4.89
CA MET A 25 8.88 11.86 4.30
C MET A 25 10.16 12.12 3.51
N ALA A 26 11.23 11.43 3.87
CA ALA A 26 12.49 11.52 3.15
C ALA A 26 12.20 11.20 1.67
N ALA A 27 12.77 11.99 0.78
CA ALA A 27 12.65 11.71 -0.65
C ALA A 27 13.24 10.33 -0.93
N VAL A 28 12.49 9.50 -1.65
CA VAL A 28 12.97 8.18 -2.05
C VAL A 28 14.14 8.36 -3.01
N ASP A 29 15.32 7.87 -2.65
CA ASP A 29 16.47 7.83 -3.54
C ASP A 29 16.37 6.61 -4.47
N LEU A 30 15.98 6.85 -5.71
CA LEU A 30 15.81 5.80 -6.72
C LEU A 30 17.15 5.27 -7.26
N ASN A 31 18.28 5.94 -6.97
CA ASN A 31 19.60 5.55 -7.43
C ASN A 31 20.45 4.88 -6.34
N ALA A 32 19.93 4.80 -5.11
CA ALA A 32 20.64 4.17 -4.01
C ALA A 32 20.92 2.70 -4.31
N LYS A 33 22.16 2.28 -4.06
CA LYS A 33 22.59 0.88 -4.18
C LYS A 33 22.69 0.29 -2.77
N TYR A 34 22.25 -0.92 -2.62
CA TYR A 34 22.25 -1.63 -1.34
C TYR A 34 23.08 -2.89 -1.43
N ASP A 35 23.81 -3.17 -0.36
CA ASP A 35 24.55 -4.40 -0.21
C ASP A 35 23.56 -5.57 -0.04
N ILE A 36 23.95 -6.73 -0.56
CA ILE A 36 23.19 -7.97 -0.40
C ILE A 36 23.54 -8.59 0.93
N SER A 37 22.55 -8.86 1.76
CA SER A 37 22.67 -9.70 2.94
C SER A 37 21.82 -10.96 2.79
N THR A 38 22.32 -12.06 3.29
CA THR A 38 21.62 -13.34 3.31
C THR A 38 21.51 -13.86 4.74
N ASN A 39 20.79 -14.96 4.93
CA ASN A 39 20.72 -15.60 6.23
C ASN A 39 22.16 -15.89 6.76
N GLN A 40 22.44 -15.48 8.01
CA GLN A 40 23.77 -15.62 8.63
C GLN A 40 24.08 -17.04 9.11
N ILE A 41 23.30 -18.04 8.74
CA ILE A 41 23.57 -19.44 9.03
C ILE A 41 24.86 -19.85 8.31
N GLN A 42 25.78 -20.46 9.04
CA GLN A 42 27.03 -20.96 8.48
C GLN A 42 26.78 -21.93 7.31
N GLY A 43 27.41 -21.66 6.16
CA GLY A 43 27.23 -22.47 4.94
C GLY A 43 26.01 -22.06 4.11
N TRP A 44 25.26 -21.01 4.49
CA TRP A 44 24.21 -20.46 3.65
C TRP A 44 24.82 -19.85 2.37
N PRO A 45 24.28 -20.16 1.18
CA PRO A 45 24.84 -19.64 -0.06
C PRO A 45 24.66 -18.11 -0.16
N ALA A 46 25.63 -17.45 -0.78
CA ALA A 46 25.46 -16.05 -1.17
C ALA A 46 24.30 -15.92 -2.14
N GLY A 47 23.46 -14.91 -1.94
CA GLY A 47 22.35 -14.63 -2.83
C GLY A 47 22.83 -14.12 -4.20
N PRO A 48 22.04 -14.28 -5.27
CA PRO A 48 22.35 -13.72 -6.56
C PRO A 48 22.33 -12.19 -6.53
N ASP A 49 23.14 -11.57 -7.38
CA ASP A 49 22.98 -10.15 -7.65
C ASP A 49 21.82 -9.96 -8.64
N ILE A 50 20.70 -9.42 -8.12
CA ILE A 50 19.52 -9.14 -8.92
C ILE A 50 19.60 -7.74 -9.54
N THR A 51 19.03 -7.59 -10.73
CA THR A 51 18.99 -6.31 -11.47
C THR A 51 18.09 -5.26 -10.80
N SER A 52 17.13 -5.68 -9.97
CA SER A 52 16.28 -4.77 -9.21
C SER A 52 17.12 -4.02 -8.18
N ASP A 53 16.77 -2.75 -7.93
CA ASP A 53 17.45 -1.92 -6.93
C ASP A 53 17.26 -2.47 -5.51
N THR A 54 16.09 -3.00 -5.22
CA THR A 54 15.76 -3.63 -3.94
C THR A 54 15.11 -4.99 -4.16
N GLY A 55 15.21 -5.87 -3.16
CA GLY A 55 14.57 -7.16 -3.17
C GLY A 55 14.66 -7.85 -1.82
N ILE A 56 13.65 -8.63 -1.49
CA ILE A 56 13.61 -9.43 -0.28
C ILE A 56 13.03 -10.83 -0.61
N LEU A 57 13.62 -11.85 -0.01
CA LEU A 57 13.08 -13.21 -0.01
C LEU A 57 12.89 -13.64 1.44
N MET A 58 11.70 -14.11 1.74
CA MET A 58 11.31 -14.53 3.08
C MET A 58 10.69 -15.93 3.02
N ASP A 59 10.99 -16.74 4.00
CA ASP A 59 10.27 -17.99 4.23
C ASP A 59 8.86 -17.68 4.73
N ALA A 60 7.84 -18.20 4.04
CA ALA A 60 6.45 -17.83 4.30
C ALA A 60 5.90 -18.42 5.62
N ASP A 61 6.44 -19.54 6.08
CA ASP A 61 5.95 -20.21 7.29
C ASP A 61 6.60 -19.64 8.56
N THR A 62 7.88 -19.29 8.48
CA THR A 62 8.67 -18.85 9.64
C THR A 62 8.90 -17.35 9.72
N GLY A 63 8.70 -16.61 8.62
CA GLY A 63 9.04 -15.20 8.51
C GLY A 63 10.54 -14.91 8.43
N VAL A 64 11.39 -15.93 8.33
CA VAL A 64 12.84 -15.76 8.27
C VAL A 64 13.22 -15.14 6.92
N VAL A 65 13.98 -14.03 6.97
CA VAL A 65 14.54 -13.39 5.78
C VAL A 65 15.74 -14.19 5.28
N LEU A 66 15.62 -14.71 4.07
CA LEU A 66 16.65 -15.52 3.40
C LEU A 66 17.58 -14.69 2.52
N TYR A 67 17.09 -13.57 2.00
CA TYR A 67 17.79 -12.63 1.14
C TYR A 67 17.26 -11.22 1.37
N ASN A 68 18.12 -10.24 1.50
CA ASN A 68 17.76 -8.83 1.65
C ASN A 68 18.73 -7.95 0.87
N LYS A 69 18.19 -7.16 -0.04
CA LYS A 69 18.87 -6.09 -0.76
C LYS A 69 18.01 -4.83 -0.61
N GLY A 70 18.26 -4.04 0.45
CA GLY A 70 17.49 -2.82 0.73
C GLY A 70 15.99 -3.07 0.96
N GLY A 71 15.62 -4.21 1.58
CA GLY A 71 14.21 -4.61 1.77
C GLY A 71 13.45 -3.72 2.75
N ASP A 72 14.16 -3.01 3.64
CA ASP A 72 13.57 -2.08 4.62
C ASP A 72 13.50 -0.63 4.10
N GLU A 73 13.99 -0.40 2.88
CA GLU A 73 14.04 0.94 2.31
C GLU A 73 12.69 1.34 1.70
N GLN A 74 12.32 2.59 1.92
CA GLN A 74 11.07 3.13 1.35
C GLN A 74 11.18 3.22 -0.17
N ARG A 75 10.25 2.59 -0.88
CA ARG A 75 10.16 2.57 -2.33
C ARG A 75 8.73 2.80 -2.80
N TYR A 76 8.57 3.16 -4.06
CA TYR A 76 7.27 3.19 -4.72
C TYR A 76 6.87 1.76 -5.09
N PRO A 77 5.85 1.16 -4.45
CA PRO A 77 5.52 -0.25 -4.65
C PRO A 77 4.80 -0.51 -5.98
N ALA A 78 4.36 0.54 -6.69
CA ALA A 78 3.55 0.43 -7.89
C ALA A 78 2.38 -0.57 -7.67
N SER A 79 2.14 -1.48 -8.60
CA SER A 79 1.02 -2.44 -8.51
C SER A 79 1.14 -3.48 -7.39
N ILE A 80 2.29 -3.60 -6.72
CA ILE A 80 2.41 -4.44 -5.51
C ILE A 80 1.44 -3.97 -4.41
N THR A 81 1.08 -2.69 -4.40
CA THR A 81 0.04 -2.12 -3.52
C THR A 81 -1.27 -2.92 -3.57
N LYS A 82 -1.61 -3.51 -4.72
CA LYS A 82 -2.85 -4.27 -4.91
C LYS A 82 -2.93 -5.55 -4.06
N ILE A 83 -1.80 -6.07 -3.60
CA ILE A 83 -1.77 -7.18 -2.63
C ILE A 83 -2.43 -6.73 -1.32
N MET A 84 -2.17 -5.50 -0.86
CA MET A 84 -2.82 -4.95 0.33
C MET A 84 -4.30 -4.68 0.08
N THR A 85 -4.67 -4.16 -1.09
CA THR A 85 -6.08 -3.97 -1.48
C THR A 85 -6.82 -5.31 -1.46
N LEU A 86 -6.22 -6.37 -2.03
CA LEU A 86 -6.78 -7.72 -2.00
C LEU A 86 -6.99 -8.22 -0.57
N LEU A 87 -5.96 -8.11 0.28
CA LEU A 87 -6.03 -8.57 1.67
C LEU A 87 -7.17 -7.88 2.43
N VAL A 88 -7.22 -6.54 2.38
CA VAL A 88 -8.28 -5.76 3.03
C VAL A 88 -9.67 -6.15 2.50
N ALA A 89 -9.79 -6.37 1.19
CA ALA A 89 -11.06 -6.77 0.58
C ALA A 89 -11.52 -8.14 1.08
N VAL A 90 -10.63 -9.13 1.10
CA VAL A 90 -10.94 -10.50 1.58
C VAL A 90 -11.33 -10.51 3.06
N GLU A 91 -10.72 -9.64 3.87
CA GLU A 91 -11.02 -9.55 5.31
C GLU A 91 -12.32 -8.81 5.62
N ASN A 92 -12.84 -7.97 4.71
CA ASN A 92 -13.96 -7.07 4.97
C ASN A 92 -15.16 -7.24 4.04
N SER A 93 -15.18 -8.26 3.18
CA SER A 93 -16.28 -8.53 2.25
C SER A 93 -16.52 -10.02 2.03
N THR A 94 -17.61 -10.37 1.35
CA THR A 94 -17.87 -11.73 0.87
C THR A 94 -17.68 -11.81 -0.64
N MET A 95 -17.32 -12.99 -1.16
CA MET A 95 -16.99 -13.15 -2.59
C MET A 95 -18.18 -12.88 -3.52
N ASP A 96 -19.40 -13.16 -3.07
CA ASP A 96 -20.66 -12.95 -3.80
C ASP A 96 -21.24 -11.53 -3.65
N GLU A 97 -20.64 -10.70 -2.81
CA GLU A 97 -21.06 -9.32 -2.59
C GLU A 97 -21.01 -8.52 -3.89
N LYS A 98 -22.01 -7.65 -4.09
CA LYS A 98 -22.13 -6.85 -5.32
C LYS A 98 -21.44 -5.50 -5.18
N VAL A 99 -20.46 -5.28 -6.01
CA VAL A 99 -19.72 -4.01 -6.14
C VAL A 99 -20.30 -3.22 -7.30
N THR A 100 -20.89 -2.08 -7.01
CA THR A 100 -21.43 -1.17 -8.03
C THR A 100 -20.39 -0.10 -8.35
N PHE A 101 -20.03 0.03 -9.63
CA PHE A 101 -19.05 1.02 -10.07
C PHE A 101 -19.65 2.42 -10.09
N THR A 102 -18.97 3.34 -9.42
CA THR A 102 -19.30 4.76 -9.35
C THR A 102 -18.35 5.58 -10.23
N GLU A 103 -18.57 6.89 -10.26
CA GLU A 103 -17.63 7.80 -10.92
C GLU A 103 -16.22 7.74 -10.32
N THR A 104 -16.08 7.41 -9.03
CA THR A 104 -14.77 7.32 -8.34
C THR A 104 -13.90 6.21 -8.95
N GLY A 105 -14.43 5.00 -9.11
CA GLY A 105 -13.72 3.88 -9.74
C GLY A 105 -13.37 4.17 -11.20
N VAL A 106 -14.33 4.69 -11.96
CA VAL A 106 -14.18 4.90 -13.41
C VAL A 106 -13.28 6.10 -13.74
N ARG A 107 -13.33 7.21 -12.97
CA ARG A 107 -12.55 8.43 -13.24
C ARG A 107 -11.07 8.36 -12.86
N ASN A 108 -10.69 7.48 -11.95
CA ASN A 108 -9.31 7.38 -11.47
C ASN A 108 -8.38 6.60 -12.43
N VAL A 109 -8.86 6.35 -13.64
CA VAL A 109 -8.12 5.62 -14.67
C VAL A 109 -7.50 6.63 -15.66
N THR A 110 -6.18 6.64 -15.75
CA THR A 110 -5.47 7.33 -16.82
C THR A 110 -5.37 6.44 -18.06
N ALA A 111 -5.29 7.03 -19.25
CA ALA A 111 -5.25 6.29 -20.52
C ALA A 111 -4.11 5.24 -20.57
N ASP A 112 -3.02 5.48 -19.84
CA ASP A 112 -1.85 4.61 -19.81
C ASP A 112 -1.84 3.59 -18.65
N SER A 113 -2.91 3.57 -17.83
CA SER A 113 -2.99 2.65 -16.69
C SER A 113 -3.75 1.38 -17.02
N SER A 114 -3.32 0.24 -16.43
CA SER A 114 -4.07 -1.02 -16.54
C SER A 114 -5.47 -0.88 -15.97
N ASN A 115 -6.48 -1.29 -16.71
CA ASN A 115 -7.88 -1.28 -16.33
C ASN A 115 -8.65 -2.34 -17.13
N ILE A 116 -9.89 -2.62 -16.75
CA ILE A 116 -10.80 -3.49 -17.50
C ILE A 116 -11.91 -2.70 -18.21
N GLY A 117 -11.89 -1.37 -18.13
CA GLY A 117 -12.81 -0.48 -18.83
C GLY A 117 -14.23 -0.47 -18.26
N THR A 118 -14.35 -0.58 -16.93
CA THR A 118 -15.63 -0.54 -16.23
C THR A 118 -16.41 0.75 -16.50
N GLN A 119 -17.74 0.66 -16.44
CA GLN A 119 -18.64 1.77 -16.66
C GLN A 119 -19.39 2.12 -15.38
N VAL A 120 -19.76 3.40 -15.22
CA VAL A 120 -20.60 3.84 -14.10
C VAL A 120 -21.94 3.09 -14.11
N GLY A 121 -22.31 2.52 -12.97
CA GLY A 121 -23.50 1.69 -12.80
C GLY A 121 -23.31 0.21 -13.15
N GLU A 122 -22.16 -0.18 -13.66
CA GLU A 122 -21.81 -1.60 -13.82
C GLU A 122 -21.73 -2.29 -12.45
N VAL A 123 -22.10 -3.56 -12.39
CA VAL A 123 -22.12 -4.34 -11.14
C VAL A 123 -21.37 -5.66 -11.36
N LEU A 124 -20.31 -5.85 -10.61
CA LEU A 124 -19.54 -7.11 -10.56
C LEU A 124 -19.67 -7.75 -9.19
N THR A 125 -19.30 -9.03 -9.08
CA THR A 125 -19.11 -9.66 -7.77
C THR A 125 -17.76 -9.22 -7.19
N MET A 126 -17.59 -9.28 -5.87
CA MET A 126 -16.28 -9.05 -5.27
C MET A 126 -15.25 -10.04 -5.82
N GLU A 127 -15.62 -11.31 -6.03
CA GLU A 127 -14.75 -12.32 -6.64
C GLU A 127 -14.24 -11.88 -8.02
N ASP A 128 -15.14 -11.42 -8.91
CA ASP A 128 -14.75 -10.91 -10.23
C ASP A 128 -13.83 -9.68 -10.12
N CYS A 129 -14.14 -8.78 -9.18
CA CYS A 129 -13.30 -7.61 -8.90
C CYS A 129 -11.89 -8.03 -8.44
N LEU A 130 -11.77 -9.01 -7.55
CA LEU A 130 -10.48 -9.48 -7.06
C LEU A 130 -9.68 -10.20 -8.16
N HIS A 131 -10.32 -10.96 -9.03
CA HIS A 131 -9.68 -11.54 -10.20
C HIS A 131 -9.15 -10.45 -11.15
N ALA A 132 -9.97 -9.45 -11.48
CA ALA A 132 -9.54 -8.33 -12.31
C ALA A 132 -8.41 -7.51 -11.67
N LEU A 133 -8.49 -7.29 -10.34
CA LEU A 133 -7.47 -6.60 -9.56
C LEU A 133 -6.09 -7.26 -9.71
N ILE A 134 -6.02 -8.59 -9.57
CA ILE A 134 -4.75 -9.31 -9.51
C ILE A 134 -4.26 -9.72 -10.90
N ILE A 135 -5.14 -10.23 -11.78
CA ILE A 135 -4.74 -10.76 -13.09
C ILE A 135 -4.44 -9.62 -14.05
N GLN A 136 -5.30 -8.61 -14.12
CA GLN A 136 -5.17 -7.48 -15.05
C GLN A 136 -4.52 -6.25 -14.39
N SER A 137 -4.29 -6.32 -13.07
CA SER A 137 -3.81 -5.14 -12.32
C SER A 137 -4.73 -3.92 -12.49
N ALA A 138 -6.04 -4.14 -12.55
CA ALA A 138 -7.05 -3.14 -12.90
C ALA A 138 -7.14 -2.01 -11.87
N ASN A 139 -6.85 -0.78 -12.28
CA ASN A 139 -6.85 0.40 -11.40
C ASN A 139 -8.27 0.93 -11.15
N ASP A 140 -9.15 0.85 -12.13
CA ASP A 140 -10.58 1.17 -11.97
C ASP A 140 -11.20 0.28 -10.89
N VAL A 141 -10.93 -1.01 -10.92
CA VAL A 141 -11.40 -1.97 -9.93
C VAL A 141 -10.78 -1.71 -8.55
N ALA A 142 -9.46 -1.41 -8.50
CA ALA A 142 -8.79 -1.10 -7.25
C ALA A 142 -9.41 0.11 -6.54
N ALA A 143 -9.69 1.18 -7.29
CA ALA A 143 -10.35 2.39 -6.77
C ALA A 143 -11.77 2.09 -6.29
N GLN A 144 -12.53 1.28 -7.05
CA GLN A 144 -13.90 0.92 -6.68
C GLN A 144 -13.95 0.02 -5.43
N ILE A 145 -13.03 -0.95 -5.29
CA ILE A 145 -12.93 -1.76 -4.07
C ILE A 145 -12.63 -0.88 -2.86
N ALA A 146 -11.70 0.08 -3.00
CA ALA A 146 -11.36 0.98 -1.92
C ALA A 146 -12.55 1.85 -1.48
N GLU A 147 -13.32 2.38 -2.42
CA GLU A 147 -14.54 3.12 -2.12
C GLU A 147 -15.62 2.23 -1.49
N HIS A 148 -15.82 1.03 -2.01
CA HIS A 148 -16.85 0.11 -1.56
C HIS A 148 -16.66 -0.32 -0.10
N ILE A 149 -15.39 -0.51 0.32
CA ILE A 149 -15.05 -0.98 1.67
C ILE A 149 -14.77 0.18 2.63
N GLY A 150 -14.12 1.23 2.15
CA GLY A 150 -13.67 2.34 2.99
C GLY A 150 -14.62 3.53 3.05
N GLY A 151 -15.53 3.66 2.09
CA GLY A 151 -16.51 4.76 1.98
C GLY A 151 -15.96 5.99 1.29
#